data_8ce99b9975012c71764ebd390bb16174
#
_entry.id   8ce99b9975012c71764ebd390bb16174
#
_cell.length_a   1.000
_cell.length_b   1.000
_cell.length_c   1.000
_cell.angle_alpha   90.00
_cell.angle_beta   90.00
_cell.angle_gamma   90.00
#
_symmetry.space_group_name_H-M   'P 1'
#
loop_
_entity.id
_entity.type
_entity.pdbx_description
1 polymer ?
#
loop_
_entity_poly.entity_id
_entity_poly.type
_entity_poly.pdbx_seq_one_letter_code
_entity_poly.pdbx_strand_id
1 'polypeptide(L)' 'MHKFKIGERLFPVRLGVPDGAYVVIKRLPMRDGEFEYQIKSVTELDERVVRESELRPKPLGKIGRPSAH' A
#
# COMPACT_ATOMS: atom_id res chain seq x y z
N MET A 1 -0.68 -16.11 -5.95
CA MET A 1 -1.99 -15.52 -5.66
C MET A 1 -1.83 -14.19 -4.97
N HIS A 2 -2.57 -13.19 -5.41
CA HIS A 2 -2.48 -11.86 -4.83
C HIS A 2 -2.95 -11.87 -3.38
N LYS A 3 -2.20 -11.19 -2.53
CA LYS A 3 -2.51 -11.11 -1.11
C LYS A 3 -3.60 -10.08 -0.81
N PHE A 4 -3.69 -9.03 -1.62
CA PHE A 4 -4.61 -7.92 -1.38
C PHE A 4 -5.69 -7.89 -2.43
N LYS A 5 -6.84 -7.31 -2.07
CA LYS A 5 -8.02 -7.27 -2.94
C LYS A 5 -8.23 -5.88 -3.50
N ILE A 6 -8.89 -5.82 -4.65
CA ILE A 6 -9.30 -4.54 -5.21
C ILE A 6 -10.23 -3.85 -4.23
N GLY A 7 -9.99 -2.58 -3.98
CA GLY A 7 -10.75 -1.80 -3.01
C GLY A 7 -10.18 -1.82 -1.61
N GLU A 8 -9.20 -2.67 -1.37
CA GLU A 8 -8.59 -2.75 -0.03
C GLU A 8 -7.73 -1.52 0.21
N ARG A 9 -7.81 -0.98 1.44
CA ARG A 9 -7.04 0.20 1.83
C ARG A 9 -5.71 -0.24 2.41
N LEU A 10 -4.63 0.29 1.86
CA LEU A 10 -3.28 -0.10 2.24
C LEU A 10 -2.41 1.14 2.40
N PHE A 11 -1.25 0.95 3.01
CA PHE A 11 -0.31 2.02 3.27
C PHE A 11 1.05 1.64 2.69
N PRO A 12 1.46 2.26 1.59
CA PRO A 12 2.74 1.92 0.97
C PRO A 12 3.91 2.35 1.85
N VAL A 13 4.94 1.52 1.84
CA VAL A 13 6.18 1.79 2.54
C VAL A 13 7.27 1.78 1.49
N ARG A 14 7.51 2.93 0.89
CA ARG A 14 8.47 3.05 -0.18
C ARG A 14 9.00 4.47 -0.23
N LEU A 15 10.31 4.58 -0.39
CA LEU A 15 10.94 5.88 -0.49
C LEU A 15 10.39 6.64 -1.70
N GLY A 16 10.01 7.88 -1.49
CA GLY A 16 9.47 8.70 -2.56
C GLY A 16 7.95 8.60 -2.74
N VAL A 17 7.31 7.71 -2.03
CA VAL A 17 5.84 7.62 -2.06
C VAL A 17 5.29 8.35 -0.84
N PRO A 18 4.41 9.34 -1.04
CA PRO A 18 3.84 10.06 0.11
C PRO A 18 3.12 9.13 1.08
N ASP A 19 3.20 9.47 2.34
CA ASP A 19 2.48 8.72 3.37
C ASP A 19 0.98 8.88 3.18
N GLY A 20 0.24 7.94 3.74
CA GLY A 20 -1.20 8.00 3.72
C GLY A 20 -1.80 6.73 3.18
N ALA A 21 -3.13 6.71 3.12
CA ALA A 21 -3.88 5.55 2.70
C ALA A 21 -4.07 5.56 1.18
N TYR A 22 -3.94 4.37 0.60
CA TYR A 22 -4.21 4.16 -0.81
C TYR A 22 -5.15 2.98 -0.92
N VAL A 23 -5.89 2.92 -2.01
CA VAL A 23 -6.73 1.76 -2.30
C VAL A 23 -6.22 1.05 -3.53
N VAL A 24 -6.34 -0.27 -3.51
CA VAL A 24 -5.97 -1.07 -4.67
C VAL A 24 -7.03 -0.89 -5.73
N ILE A 25 -6.63 -0.45 -6.91
CA ILE A 25 -7.55 -0.30 -8.02
C ILE A 25 -7.34 -1.35 -9.09
N LYS A 26 -6.18 -2.00 -9.09
CA LYS A 26 -5.91 -3.05 -10.06
C LYS A 26 -4.84 -3.98 -9.52
N ARG A 27 -5.02 -5.27 -9.73
CA ARG A 27 -4.03 -6.27 -9.39
C ARG A 27 -3.26 -6.61 -10.66
N LEU A 28 -1.94 -6.52 -10.58
CA LEU A 28 -1.09 -6.67 -11.74
C LEU A 28 -0.40 -8.04 -11.69
N PRO A 29 0.08 -8.51 -12.85
CA PRO A 29 0.76 -9.81 -12.90
C PRO A 29 2.04 -9.81 -12.07
N MET A 30 2.49 -11.01 -11.75
CA MET A 30 3.75 -11.19 -11.06
C MET A 30 4.90 -10.68 -11.92
N ARG A 31 5.83 -10.01 -11.29
CA ARG A 31 7.03 -9.51 -11.95
C ARG A 31 8.21 -9.68 -11.02
N ASP A 32 9.24 -10.29 -11.51
CA ASP A 32 10.43 -10.56 -10.70
C ASP A 32 10.10 -11.31 -9.41
N GLY A 33 9.17 -12.26 -9.54
CA GLY A 33 8.82 -13.12 -8.41
C GLY A 33 7.86 -12.52 -7.42
N GLU A 34 7.29 -11.36 -7.70
CA GLU A 34 6.43 -10.66 -6.77
C GLU A 34 5.25 -10.04 -7.50
N PHE A 35 4.06 -10.13 -6.91
CA PHE A 35 2.89 -9.46 -7.46
C PHE A 35 2.99 -7.96 -7.28
N GLU A 36 2.38 -7.24 -8.22
CA GLU A 36 2.34 -5.79 -8.18
C GLU A 36 0.89 -5.33 -8.14
N TYR A 37 0.71 -4.08 -7.71
CA TYR A 37 -0.62 -3.51 -7.59
C TYR A 37 -0.59 -2.07 -8.06
N GLN A 38 -1.66 -1.68 -8.74
CA GLN A 38 -1.88 -0.27 -9.01
C GLN A 38 -2.75 0.27 -7.89
N ILE A 39 -2.28 1.31 -7.24
CA ILE A 39 -2.96 1.90 -6.09
C ILE A 39 -3.23 3.37 -6.33
N LYS A 40 -4.23 3.89 -5.65
CA LYS A 40 -4.63 5.28 -5.80
C LYS A 40 -4.81 5.88 -4.42
N SER A 41 -4.30 7.10 -4.23
CA SER A 41 -4.45 7.82 -2.97
C SER A 41 -5.93 8.06 -2.68
N VAL A 42 -6.33 7.93 -1.41
CA VAL A 42 -7.71 8.20 -1.02
C VAL A 42 -8.00 9.69 -0.91
N THR A 43 -6.96 10.52 -0.86
CA THR A 43 -7.14 11.96 -0.70
C THR A 43 -6.71 12.78 -1.89
N GLU A 44 -5.96 12.19 -2.80
CA GLU A 44 -5.43 12.92 -3.95
C GLU A 44 -5.58 12.09 -5.21
N LEU A 45 -5.26 12.67 -6.35
CA LEU A 45 -5.35 11.97 -7.64
C LEU A 45 -4.09 11.20 -7.98
N ASP A 46 -3.31 10.86 -6.98
CA ASP A 46 -2.04 10.19 -7.18
C ASP A 46 -2.24 8.68 -7.34
N GLU A 47 -1.71 8.12 -8.41
CA GLU A 47 -1.74 6.68 -8.64
C GLU A 47 -0.33 6.18 -8.80
N ARG A 48 -0.07 4.99 -8.28
CA ARG A 48 1.26 4.40 -8.34
C ARG A 48 1.18 2.90 -8.50
N VAL A 49 2.27 2.33 -9.03
CA VAL A 49 2.41 0.88 -9.10
C VAL A 49 3.45 0.50 -8.06
N VAL A 50 3.07 -0.40 -7.17
CA VAL A 50 3.94 -0.84 -6.08
C VAL A 50 3.94 -2.35 -5.97
N ARG A 51 4.94 -2.88 -5.32
CA ARG A 51 5.07 -4.32 -5.09
C ARG A 51 4.33 -4.72 -3.83
N GLU A 52 3.93 -5.96 -3.78
CA GLU A 52 3.20 -6.48 -2.64
C GLU A 52 3.95 -6.28 -1.33
N SER A 53 5.27 -6.47 -1.36
CA SER A 53 6.08 -6.33 -0.15
C SER A 53 6.16 -4.88 0.34
N GLU A 54 5.76 -3.93 -0.50
CA GLU A 54 5.80 -2.51 -0.14
C GLU A 54 4.48 -2.02 0.46
N LEU A 55 3.52 -2.92 0.63
CA LEU A 55 2.21 -2.54 1.12
C LEU A 55 1.96 -3.09 2.52
N ARG A 56 1.31 -2.28 3.35
CA ARG A 56 0.97 -2.67 4.71
C ARG A 56 -0.51 -2.37 4.96
N PRO A 57 -1.20 -3.26 5.68
CA PRO A 57 -2.61 -3.01 5.99
C PRO A 57 -2.80 -1.93 7.05
N LYS A 58 -1.75 -1.55 7.75
CA LYS A 58 -1.83 -0.53 8.78
C LYS A 58 -0.71 0.48 8.60
N PRO A 59 -0.91 1.73 9.05
CA PRO A 59 0.14 2.74 8.96
C PRO A 59 1.38 2.30 9.72
N LEU A 60 2.54 2.49 9.10
CA LEU A 60 3.78 2.05 9.69
C LEU A 60 4.25 2.92 10.84
N GLY A 61 3.97 4.18 10.77
CA GLY A 61 4.56 5.12 11.68
C GLY A 61 3.97 5.19 13.07
N LYS A 62 3.04 4.33 13.39
CA LYS A 62 2.34 4.39 14.67
C LYS A 62 2.95 3.46 15.69
N ILE A 63 4.21 3.35 15.69
CA ILE A 63 4.83 2.48 16.62
C ILE A 63 4.74 3.03 17.99
N GLY A 64 4.36 2.33 18.71
CA GLY A 64 4.44 2.69 19.88
C GLY A 64 3.74 3.71 20.49
N ARG A 65 3.54 3.86 20.46
CA ARG A 65 3.10 4.59 21.06
C ARG A 65 2.34 4.21 21.98
N PRO A 66 2.42 3.90 22.52
CA PRO A 66 1.76 3.44 23.13
C PRO A 66 0.99 3.89 23.85
N SER A 67 0.96 3.97 24.08
CA SER A 67 0.48 4.23 24.69
C SER A 67 0.11 4.64 25.47
N ALA A 68 -0.01 4.70 25.68
CA ALA A 68 -0.29 4.98 26.37
C ALA A 68 -0.58 5.07 27.08
N HIS A 69 -0.58 5.00 27.26
CA HIS A 69 -0.66 5.03 27.93
C HIS A 69 -0.84 5.03 28.38
#